data_b17dad6eb7d4a64857061d63a78f7849
#
_entry.id   b17dad6eb7d4a64857061d63a78f7849
#
_cell.length_a   1.000
_cell.length_b   1.000
_cell.length_c   1.000
_cell.angle_alpha   90.00
_cell.angle_beta   90.00
_cell.angle_gamma   90.00
#
_symmetry.space_group_name_H-M   'P 1'
#
loop_
_entity.id
_entity.type
_entity.pdbx_description
1 polymer ?
#
loop_
_entity_poly.entity_id
_entity_poly.type
_entity_poly.pdbx_seq_one_letter_code
_entity_poly.pdbx_strand_id
1 'polypeptide(L)'
;SVTAEVIDRNRTAVLAIPENTPFKQFSEVKQIAFITNFDQRDLIAFDAFFNSWKSFHFSVSLIHLAESKDTWNEIKLVGIKEYFHKQYPGLEIHYDVVMSDNLLKGLEQYIKDNQIDIIALTSYKRNIFARLFNPSIARKMIFHSDTPLLVMNG
;
A
#
# COMPACT_ATOMS: atom_id res chain seq x y z
N SER A 1 -15.51 10.42 6.99
CA SER A 1 -15.37 11.28 5.82
C SER A 1 -16.08 10.68 4.61
N VAL A 2 -16.40 11.49 3.63
CA VAL A 2 -17.03 11.04 2.37
C VAL A 2 -16.15 9.99 1.67
N THR A 3 -14.83 10.21 1.64
CA THR A 3 -13.87 9.27 1.05
C THR A 3 -13.91 7.91 1.74
N ALA A 4 -13.92 7.89 3.08
CA ALA A 4 -13.99 6.65 3.84
C ALA A 4 -15.30 5.89 3.58
N GLU A 5 -16.44 6.59 3.48
CA GLU A 5 -17.72 5.98 3.14
C GLU A 5 -17.75 5.40 1.72
N VAL A 6 -17.17 6.10 0.75
CA VAL A 6 -17.06 5.60 -0.62
C VAL A 6 -16.23 4.32 -0.67
N ILE A 7 -15.12 4.26 0.04
CA ILE A 7 -14.27 3.08 0.10
C ILE A 7 -15.00 1.92 0.78
N ASP A 8 -15.68 2.17 1.89
CA ASP A 8 -16.38 1.12 2.66
C ASP A 8 -17.55 0.51 1.89
N ARG A 9 -18.22 1.29 1.07
CA ARG A 9 -19.40 0.86 0.28
C ARG A 9 -19.06 0.27 -1.09
N ASN A 10 -17.89 0.56 -1.64
CA ASN A 10 -17.52 0.08 -2.96
C ASN A 10 -16.87 -1.30 -2.92
N ARG A 11 -17.28 -2.14 -3.88
CA ARG A 11 -16.66 -3.44 -4.14
C ARG A 11 -15.55 -3.40 -5.18
N THR A 12 -15.29 -2.23 -5.74
CA THR A 12 -14.22 -1.99 -6.71
C THR A 12 -13.04 -1.28 -6.05
N ALA A 13 -11.87 -1.36 -6.66
CA ALA A 13 -10.72 -0.60 -6.20
C ALA A 13 -10.99 0.91 -6.30
N VAL A 14 -10.57 1.65 -5.29
CA VAL A 14 -10.74 3.11 -5.21
C VAL A 14 -9.37 3.77 -5.09
N LEU A 15 -9.09 4.70 -5.98
CA LEU A 15 -7.91 5.55 -5.89
C LEU A 15 -8.30 6.89 -5.26
N ALA A 16 -7.89 7.12 -4.02
CA ALA A 16 -8.09 8.38 -3.34
C ALA A 16 -6.88 9.28 -3.58
N ILE A 17 -7.12 10.43 -4.20
CA ILE A 17 -6.06 11.40 -4.51
C ILE A 17 -6.21 12.59 -3.58
N PRO A 18 -5.20 12.90 -2.75
CA PRO A 18 -5.23 14.10 -1.90
C PRO A 18 -5.32 15.38 -2.73
N GLU A 19 -6.01 16.37 -2.18
CA GLU A 19 -6.26 17.64 -2.86
C GLU A 19 -4.97 18.34 -3.34
N ASN A 20 -3.92 18.25 -2.53
CA ASN A 20 -2.64 18.89 -2.81
C ASN A 20 -1.65 17.99 -3.55
N THR A 21 -2.09 16.83 -4.05
CA THR A 21 -1.21 15.94 -4.81
C THR A 21 -0.77 16.63 -6.11
N PRO A 22 0.54 16.74 -6.39
CA PRO A 22 1.02 17.25 -7.67
C PRO A 22 0.48 16.40 -8.82
N PHE A 23 0.09 17.06 -9.91
CA PHE A 23 -0.34 16.35 -11.10
C PHE A 23 0.78 15.44 -11.62
N LYS A 24 0.44 14.18 -11.81
CA LYS A 24 1.35 13.19 -12.36
C LYS A 24 0.57 12.25 -13.27
N GLN A 25 1.06 12.04 -14.49
CA GLN A 25 0.49 11.03 -15.38
C GLN A 25 0.82 9.62 -14.87
N PHE A 26 -0.01 8.64 -15.16
CA PHE A 26 0.25 7.26 -14.77
C PHE A 26 1.58 6.72 -15.29
N SER A 27 2.01 7.16 -16.47
CA SER A 27 3.32 6.80 -17.03
C SER A 27 4.51 7.28 -16.19
N GLU A 28 4.30 8.27 -15.33
CA GLU A 28 5.33 8.82 -14.43
C GLU A 28 5.36 8.13 -13.07
N VAL A 29 4.40 7.26 -12.77
CA VAL A 29 4.39 6.45 -11.54
C VAL A 29 5.51 5.41 -11.64
N LYS A 30 6.47 5.47 -10.69
CA LYS A 30 7.64 4.60 -10.66
C LYS A 30 7.67 3.64 -9.49
N GLN A 31 7.10 4.03 -8.34
CA GLN A 31 7.19 3.30 -7.09
C GLN A 31 5.82 3.16 -6.45
N ILE A 32 5.38 1.93 -6.25
CA ILE A 32 4.13 1.62 -5.55
C ILE A 32 4.46 0.77 -4.32
N ALA A 33 4.00 1.20 -3.15
CA ALA A 33 4.14 0.43 -1.93
C ALA A 33 2.85 -0.29 -1.60
N PHE A 34 2.91 -1.62 -1.47
CA PHE A 34 1.80 -2.46 -1.02
C PHE A 34 1.97 -2.78 0.45
N ILE A 35 0.99 -2.39 1.27
CA ILE A 35 0.98 -2.73 2.70
C ILE A 35 0.30 -4.09 2.86
N THR A 36 1.01 -5.05 3.45
CA THR A 36 0.49 -6.40 3.70
C THR A 36 0.50 -6.75 5.18
N ASN A 37 -0.49 -7.53 5.62
CA ASN A 37 -0.51 -8.22 6.91
C ASN A 37 -0.44 -9.75 6.73
N PHE A 38 0.04 -10.20 5.58
CA PHE A 38 0.22 -11.63 5.30
C PHE A 38 -1.09 -12.41 5.18
N ASP A 39 -2.18 -11.74 4.82
CA ASP A 39 -3.46 -12.40 4.59
C ASP A 39 -3.57 -12.86 3.13
N GLN A 40 -4.28 -13.97 2.92
CA GLN A 40 -4.52 -14.52 1.58
C GLN A 40 -5.23 -13.53 0.65
N ARG A 41 -6.08 -12.67 1.20
CA ARG A 41 -6.78 -11.63 0.43
C ARG A 41 -5.84 -10.59 -0.15
N ASP A 42 -4.70 -10.35 0.50
CA ASP A 42 -3.65 -9.48 -0.06
C ASP A 42 -3.11 -10.08 -1.36
N LEU A 43 -2.85 -11.38 -1.37
CA LEU A 43 -2.34 -12.07 -2.56
C LEU A 43 -3.33 -11.98 -3.72
N ILE A 44 -4.61 -12.19 -3.44
CA ILE A 44 -5.69 -12.09 -4.45
C ILE A 44 -5.76 -10.66 -5.02
N ALA A 45 -5.74 -9.65 -4.15
CA ALA A 45 -5.79 -8.26 -4.56
C ALA A 45 -4.55 -7.85 -5.36
N PHE A 46 -3.37 -8.28 -4.95
CA PHE A 46 -2.13 -7.99 -5.67
C PHE A 46 -2.09 -8.66 -7.04
N ASP A 47 -2.54 -9.91 -7.15
CA ASP A 47 -2.67 -10.59 -8.45
C ASP A 47 -3.61 -9.83 -9.39
N ALA A 48 -4.77 -9.42 -8.90
CA ALA A 48 -5.72 -8.63 -9.69
C ALA A 48 -5.10 -7.30 -10.14
N PHE A 49 -4.37 -6.63 -9.25
CA PHE A 49 -3.66 -5.40 -9.57
C PHE A 49 -2.61 -5.61 -10.65
N PHE A 50 -1.71 -6.58 -10.48
CA PHE A 50 -0.63 -6.82 -11.44
C PHE A 50 -1.18 -7.21 -12.83
N ASN A 51 -2.24 -7.98 -12.89
CA ASN A 51 -2.89 -8.31 -14.15
C ASN A 51 -3.49 -7.11 -14.86
N SER A 52 -4.04 -6.15 -14.10
CA SER A 52 -4.66 -4.95 -14.65
C SER A 52 -3.64 -3.88 -15.05
N TRP A 53 -2.49 -3.82 -14.38
CA TRP A 53 -1.50 -2.75 -14.51
C TRP A 53 -0.18 -3.20 -15.15
N LYS A 54 -0.13 -4.41 -15.71
CA LYS A 54 1.09 -4.99 -16.31
C LYS A 54 1.67 -4.21 -17.48
N SER A 55 0.87 -3.35 -18.12
CA SER A 55 1.35 -2.47 -19.20
C SER A 55 2.12 -1.25 -18.70
N PHE A 56 2.07 -0.97 -17.40
CA PHE A 56 2.82 0.13 -16.79
C PHE A 56 4.13 -0.38 -16.20
N HIS A 57 5.18 0.43 -16.33
CA HIS A 57 6.50 0.10 -15.80
C HIS A 57 6.71 0.77 -14.44
N PHE A 58 6.63 -0.01 -13.36
CA PHE A 58 6.86 0.47 -12.00
C PHE A 58 7.54 -0.61 -11.17
N SER A 59 8.21 -0.19 -10.09
CA SER A 59 8.73 -1.07 -9.05
C SER A 59 7.73 -1.18 -7.91
N VAL A 60 7.70 -2.34 -7.27
CA VAL A 60 6.80 -2.62 -6.16
C VAL A 60 7.61 -2.82 -4.89
N SER A 61 7.20 -2.17 -3.81
CA SER A 61 7.68 -2.44 -2.46
C SER A 61 6.57 -3.12 -1.66
N LEU A 62 6.80 -4.36 -1.24
CA LEU A 62 5.93 -5.05 -0.29
C LEU A 62 6.37 -4.68 1.11
N ILE A 63 5.53 -3.99 1.87
CA ILE A 63 5.87 -3.54 3.21
C ILE A 63 4.91 -4.09 4.26
N HIS A 64 5.45 -4.37 5.42
CA HIS A 64 4.69 -4.70 6.62
C HIS A 64 5.01 -3.69 7.71
N LEU A 65 3.99 -3.11 8.30
CA LEU A 65 4.13 -2.14 9.39
C LEU A 65 4.09 -2.89 10.72
N ALA A 66 5.14 -2.77 11.51
CA ALA A 66 5.28 -3.46 12.80
C ALA A 66 5.76 -2.53 13.91
N GLU A 67 5.25 -2.73 15.13
CA GLU A 67 5.68 -1.99 16.31
C GLU A 67 6.91 -2.64 16.98
N SER A 68 7.12 -3.92 16.74
CA SER A 68 8.22 -4.70 17.32
C SER A 68 8.82 -5.67 16.30
N LYS A 69 10.04 -6.08 16.57
CA LYS A 69 10.74 -7.04 15.72
C LYS A 69 10.14 -8.44 15.86
N ASP A 70 9.79 -9.05 14.72
CA ASP A 70 9.39 -10.45 14.61
C ASP A 70 10.02 -11.04 13.35
N THR A 71 10.88 -12.02 13.52
CA THR A 71 11.57 -12.68 12.41
C THR A 71 10.61 -13.33 11.42
N TRP A 72 9.44 -13.79 11.89
CA TRP A 72 8.41 -14.36 11.01
C TRP A 72 7.89 -13.34 9.98
N ASN A 73 7.86 -12.07 10.31
CA ASN A 73 7.44 -11.04 9.37
C ASN A 73 8.39 -10.97 8.17
N GLU A 74 9.69 -11.04 8.40
CA GLU A 74 10.69 -11.06 7.33
C GLU A 74 10.58 -12.33 6.49
N ILE A 75 10.44 -13.49 7.13
CA ILE A 75 10.28 -14.78 6.44
C ILE A 75 9.03 -14.75 5.53
N LYS A 76 7.93 -14.25 6.03
CA LYS A 76 6.68 -14.14 5.26
C LYS A 76 6.82 -13.18 4.08
N LEU A 77 7.48 -12.03 4.27
CA LEU A 77 7.72 -11.07 3.17
C LEU A 77 8.60 -11.67 2.07
N VAL A 78 9.67 -12.38 2.44
CA VAL A 78 10.51 -13.11 1.48
C VAL A 78 9.67 -14.12 0.70
N GLY A 79 8.81 -14.88 1.38
CA GLY A 79 7.93 -15.84 0.77
C GLY A 79 6.96 -15.21 -0.24
N ILE A 80 6.35 -14.09 0.11
CA ILE A 80 5.46 -13.34 -0.78
C ILE A 80 6.22 -12.80 -1.99
N LYS A 81 7.40 -12.23 -1.78
CA LYS A 81 8.25 -11.74 -2.86
C LYS A 81 8.57 -12.85 -3.86
N GLU A 82 9.00 -14.01 -3.35
CA GLU A 82 9.31 -15.17 -4.21
C GLU A 82 8.09 -15.67 -4.97
N TYR A 83 6.92 -15.70 -4.33
CA TYR A 83 5.67 -16.06 -4.98
C TYR A 83 5.38 -15.15 -6.17
N PHE A 84 5.42 -13.83 -5.99
CA PHE A 84 5.15 -12.88 -7.07
C PHE A 84 6.27 -12.84 -8.12
N HIS A 85 7.51 -13.04 -7.71
CA HIS A 85 8.64 -13.10 -8.64
C HIS A 85 8.49 -14.28 -9.63
N LYS A 86 7.98 -15.40 -9.18
CA LYS A 86 7.66 -16.54 -10.06
C LYS A 86 6.47 -16.28 -10.97
N GLN A 87 5.45 -15.60 -10.47
CA GLN A 87 4.25 -15.25 -11.24
C GLN A 87 4.51 -14.15 -12.26
N TYR A 88 5.35 -13.19 -11.91
CA TYR A 88 5.63 -11.98 -12.69
C TYR A 88 7.14 -11.73 -12.79
N PRO A 89 7.87 -12.50 -13.63
CA PRO A 89 9.35 -12.47 -13.67
C PRO A 89 9.93 -11.11 -14.05
N GLY A 90 9.18 -10.30 -14.79
CA GLY A 90 9.62 -8.95 -15.19
C GLY A 90 9.35 -7.85 -14.17
N LEU A 91 8.66 -8.17 -13.08
CA LEU A 91 8.31 -7.19 -12.07
C LEU A 91 9.43 -7.03 -11.05
N GLU A 92 9.90 -5.78 -10.86
CA GLU A 92 10.87 -5.45 -9.83
C GLU A 92 10.16 -5.32 -8.48
N ILE A 93 10.47 -6.23 -7.54
CA ILE A 93 9.83 -6.30 -6.22
C ILE A 93 10.87 -6.18 -5.13
N HIS A 94 10.71 -5.18 -4.28
CA HIS A 94 11.42 -5.02 -3.02
C HIS A 94 10.52 -5.42 -1.86
N TYR A 95 11.09 -5.68 -0.69
CA TYR A 95 10.32 -5.94 0.52
C TYR A 95 10.99 -5.30 1.73
N ASP A 96 10.18 -4.86 2.68
CA ASP A 96 10.69 -4.26 3.90
C ASP A 96 9.71 -4.39 5.06
N VAL A 97 10.25 -4.52 6.28
CA VAL A 97 9.48 -4.38 7.51
C VAL A 97 9.75 -2.98 8.05
N VAL A 98 8.72 -2.17 8.08
CA VAL A 98 8.80 -0.81 8.61
C VAL A 98 8.45 -0.87 10.10
N MET A 99 9.45 -0.74 10.95
CA MET A 99 9.28 -0.75 12.40
C MET A 99 9.22 0.68 12.95
N SER A 100 8.16 0.97 13.72
CA SER A 100 8.00 2.25 14.39
C SER A 100 7.00 2.12 15.54
N ASP A 101 7.24 2.81 16.64
CA ASP A 101 6.27 2.95 17.74
C ASP A 101 5.00 3.68 17.26
N ASN A 102 5.16 4.53 16.26
CA ASN A 102 4.06 5.17 15.57
C ASN A 102 4.06 4.69 14.11
N LEU A 103 3.20 3.72 13.81
CA LEU A 103 3.15 3.08 12.49
C LEU A 103 2.94 4.09 11.36
N LEU A 104 2.20 5.13 11.64
CA LEU A 104 1.85 6.14 10.66
C LEU A 104 3.04 7.04 10.33
N LYS A 105 3.79 7.46 11.34
CA LYS A 105 5.05 8.20 11.12
C LYS A 105 6.07 7.32 10.39
N GLY A 106 6.13 6.04 10.73
CA GLY A 106 6.98 5.08 10.04
C GLY A 106 6.64 4.98 8.56
N LEU A 107 5.36 4.89 8.23
CA LEU A 107 4.89 4.86 6.85
C LEU A 107 5.20 6.16 6.11
N GLU A 108 4.95 7.31 6.72
CA GLU A 108 5.25 8.61 6.15
C GLU A 108 6.74 8.78 5.84
N GLN A 109 7.60 8.35 6.77
CA GLN A 109 9.05 8.37 6.56
C GLN A 109 9.47 7.43 5.43
N TYR A 110 8.89 6.23 5.38
CA TYR A 110 9.16 5.28 4.30
C TYR A 110 8.79 5.83 2.92
N ILE A 111 7.64 6.49 2.83
CA ILE A 111 7.18 7.14 1.60
C ILE A 111 8.21 8.16 1.11
N LYS A 112 8.70 8.99 2.01
CA LYS A 112 9.73 10.01 1.68
C LYS A 112 11.04 9.38 1.26
N ASP A 113 11.56 8.46 2.04
CA ASP A 113 12.88 7.85 1.84
C ASP A 113 12.95 7.04 0.55
N ASN A 114 11.84 6.44 0.14
CA ASN A 114 11.76 5.56 -1.02
C ASN A 114 11.03 6.19 -2.21
N GLN A 115 10.66 7.46 -2.11
CA GLN A 115 9.95 8.20 -3.18
C GLN A 115 8.72 7.45 -3.69
N ILE A 116 7.89 7.00 -2.77
CA ILE A 116 6.68 6.25 -3.10
C ILE A 116 5.65 7.16 -3.76
N ASP A 117 5.15 6.77 -4.92
CA ASP A 117 4.16 7.51 -5.69
C ASP A 117 2.72 7.14 -5.31
N ILE A 118 2.48 5.87 -4.98
CA ILE A 118 1.15 5.36 -4.60
C ILE A 118 1.31 4.36 -3.46
N ILE A 119 0.44 4.46 -2.46
CA ILE A 119 0.29 3.44 -1.42
C ILE A 119 -0.92 2.58 -1.78
N ALA A 120 -0.77 1.26 -1.74
CA ALA A 120 -1.84 0.32 -2.01
C ALA A 120 -2.08 -0.60 -0.80
N LEU A 121 -3.32 -0.84 -0.47
CA LEU A 121 -3.72 -1.76 0.59
C LEU A 121 -5.12 -2.34 0.32
N THR A 122 -5.49 -3.37 1.08
CA THR A 122 -6.80 -4.00 0.98
C THR A 122 -7.76 -3.46 2.04
N SER A 123 -9.02 -3.29 1.67
CA SER A 123 -10.03 -2.66 2.53
C SER A 123 -10.51 -3.52 3.69
N TYR A 124 -10.31 -4.84 3.62
CA TYR A 124 -10.78 -5.73 4.69
C TYR A 124 -10.00 -5.60 6.00
N LYS A 125 -8.88 -4.91 5.99
CA LYS A 125 -8.02 -4.73 7.17
C LYS A 125 -8.49 -3.58 8.03
N ARG A 126 -9.49 -3.84 8.84
CA ARG A 126 -10.09 -2.85 9.73
C ARG A 126 -9.08 -2.09 10.59
N ASN A 127 -8.00 -2.75 11.03
CA ASN A 127 -7.04 -2.10 11.91
C ASN A 127 -6.17 -1.07 11.22
N ILE A 128 -5.56 -1.40 10.07
CA ILE A 128 -4.77 -0.43 9.29
C ILE A 128 -5.70 0.54 8.59
N PHE A 129 -6.77 0.02 7.97
CA PHE A 129 -7.78 0.85 7.31
C PHE A 129 -8.43 1.83 8.29
N ALA A 130 -8.86 1.36 9.46
CA ALA A 130 -9.44 2.22 10.49
C ALA A 130 -8.44 3.26 11.02
N ARG A 131 -7.17 2.92 11.14
CA ARG A 131 -6.12 3.87 11.52
C ARG A 131 -5.88 4.93 10.44
N LEU A 132 -5.87 4.52 9.18
CA LEU A 132 -5.68 5.44 8.05
C LEU A 132 -6.91 6.30 7.79
N PHE A 133 -8.10 5.80 8.10
CA PHE A 133 -9.39 6.49 7.88
C PHE A 133 -10.10 6.95 9.16
N ASN A 134 -9.51 6.73 10.34
CA ASN A 134 -10.01 7.33 11.57
C ASN A 134 -9.92 8.86 11.42
N PRO A 135 -11.04 9.62 11.61
CA PRO A 135 -11.07 11.06 11.37
C PRO A 135 -10.01 11.85 12.14
N SER A 136 -9.60 11.38 13.32
CA SER A 136 -8.57 12.03 14.11
C SER A 136 -7.14 11.77 13.61
N ILE A 137 -6.92 10.65 12.93
CA ILE A 137 -5.60 10.19 12.46
C ILE A 137 -5.50 10.32 10.94
N ALA A 138 -6.54 9.96 10.20
CA ALA A 138 -6.57 10.07 8.75
C ALA A 138 -6.51 11.52 8.27
N ARG A 139 -7.11 12.46 8.99
CA ARG A 139 -6.94 13.89 8.69
C ARG A 139 -5.48 14.32 8.77
N LYS A 140 -4.70 13.73 9.69
CA LYS A 140 -3.28 14.07 9.83
C LYS A 140 -2.39 13.36 8.82
N MET A 141 -2.82 12.24 8.23
CA MET A 141 -1.95 11.41 7.40
C MET A 141 -2.27 11.40 5.92
N ILE A 142 -3.50 11.06 5.56
CA ILE A 142 -3.90 10.99 4.15
C ILE A 142 -4.06 12.39 3.58
N PHE A 143 -4.45 13.34 4.41
CA PHE A 143 -4.64 14.73 4.01
C PHE A 143 -3.41 15.62 4.20
N HIS A 144 -2.38 15.17 4.93
CA HIS A 144 -1.06 15.83 5.02
C HIS A 144 0.01 15.12 4.19
N SER A 145 -0.24 13.90 3.76
CA SER A 145 0.57 13.24 2.73
C SER A 145 0.01 13.61 1.37
N ASP A 146 0.87 14.03 0.46
CA ASP A 146 0.50 14.28 -0.94
C ASP A 146 0.43 12.98 -1.77
N THR A 147 0.46 11.83 -1.10
CA THR A 147 0.57 10.53 -1.75
C THR A 147 -0.80 9.88 -1.96
N PRO A 148 -1.16 9.56 -3.21
CA PRO A 148 -2.38 8.84 -3.51
C PRO A 148 -2.45 7.48 -2.82
N LEU A 149 -3.67 7.08 -2.44
CA LEU A 149 -3.96 5.83 -1.78
C LEU A 149 -4.87 4.97 -2.66
N LEU A 150 -4.39 3.80 -3.06
CA LEU A 150 -5.18 2.80 -3.76
C LEU A 150 -5.71 1.77 -2.76
N VAL A 151 -7.03 1.73 -2.60
CA VAL A 151 -7.70 0.75 -1.74
C VAL A 151 -8.34 -0.32 -2.61
N MET A 152 -7.88 -1.55 -2.45
CA MET A 152 -8.36 -2.70 -3.20
C MET A 152 -9.29 -3.54 -2.33
N ASN A 153 -10.31 -4.12 -2.95
CA ASN A 153 -11.15 -5.11 -2.29
C ASN A 153 -10.47 -6.48 -2.32
N GLY A 154 -10.27 -7.00 -1.13
CA GLY A 154 -9.73 -8.35 -0.98
C GLY A 154 -10.80 -9.41 -0.89
#